data_74db180363bebbd41bb4cd5bca6db2d8
#
_entry.id   74db180363bebbd41bb4cd5bca6db2d8
#
_cell.length_a   1.000
_cell.length_b   1.000
_cell.length_c   1.000
_cell.angle_alpha   90.00
_cell.angle_beta   90.00
_cell.angle_gamma   90.00
#
_symmetry.space_group_name_H-M   'P 1'
#
loop_
_entity.id
_entity.type
_entity.pdbx_description
1 polymer ?
#
loop_
_entity_poly.entity_id
_entity_poly.type
_entity_poly.pdbx_seq_one_letter_code
_entity_poly.pdbx_strand_id
1 'polypeptide(L)'
;MRREKDMPAWIKYTISVFSICTVLFLGLNKAGELARPQDFDSDVWTNYYAEEDNTINTVLIGSSSMYRYWIPTQAYEEQGYTSMLIGTAAQDIRLAPYLMEEAAKTQDLDLFVVEVRSIIIRGDVTKIKDEHYNYRMEVMTSGMRPSSTKFEMIQKYYRADEKSKFELMFPILKYHDNLLTFDRQVLIDRLNQGTDEFKT
;
A
#
# COMPACT_ATOMS: atom_id res chain seq x y z
N MET A 1 -13.56 47.90 21.88
CA MET A 1 -13.15 46.60 22.40
C MET A 1 -14.15 45.54 21.90
N ARG A 2 -13.77 44.76 20.88
CA ARG A 2 -14.58 43.61 20.41
C ARG A 2 -14.34 42.46 21.42
N ARG A 3 -15.39 42.06 22.14
CA ARG A 3 -15.35 40.79 22.90
C ARG A 3 -15.21 39.67 21.91
N GLU A 4 -14.07 38.99 21.91
CA GLU A 4 -13.96 37.67 21.28
C GLU A 4 -15.02 36.79 21.92
N LYS A 5 -15.94 36.27 21.10
CA LYS A 5 -16.95 35.31 21.56
C LYS A 5 -16.19 33.99 21.78
N ASP A 6 -16.00 33.64 23.04
CA ASP A 6 -15.44 32.33 23.39
C ASP A 6 -16.22 31.18 22.73
N MET A 7 -15.50 30.28 22.11
CA MET A 7 -16.08 29.11 21.45
C MET A 7 -16.88 28.28 22.47
N PRO A 8 -18.13 27.87 22.14
CA PRO A 8 -18.96 27.06 23.00
C PRO A 8 -18.24 25.78 23.49
N ALA A 9 -18.45 25.41 24.73
CA ALA A 9 -17.74 24.28 25.35
C ALA A 9 -17.91 22.97 24.55
N TRP A 10 -19.11 22.70 24.03
CA TRP A 10 -19.37 21.48 23.24
C TRP A 10 -18.53 21.42 21.97
N ILE A 11 -18.26 22.55 21.30
CA ILE A 11 -17.37 22.60 20.11
C ILE A 11 -15.94 22.25 20.52
N LYS A 12 -15.45 22.78 21.66
CA LYS A 12 -14.11 22.45 22.18
C LYS A 12 -13.97 20.96 22.47
N TYR A 13 -14.99 20.35 23.10
CA TYR A 13 -15.00 18.90 23.35
C TYR A 13 -15.03 18.09 22.06
N THR A 14 -15.86 18.45 21.09
CA THR A 14 -15.92 17.76 19.80
C THR A 14 -14.58 17.80 19.04
N ILE A 15 -13.95 18.98 19.00
CA ILE A 15 -12.61 19.14 18.40
C ILE A 15 -11.58 18.29 19.14
N SER A 16 -11.59 18.30 20.47
CA SER A 16 -10.64 17.51 21.28
C SER A 16 -10.80 16.02 21.04
N VAL A 17 -12.03 15.51 21.05
CA VAL A 17 -12.32 14.08 20.77
C VAL A 17 -11.87 13.73 19.35
N PHE A 18 -12.22 14.53 18.37
CA PHE A 18 -11.80 14.30 16.98
C PHE A 18 -10.28 14.29 16.85
N SER A 19 -9.59 15.24 17.47
CA SER A 19 -8.12 15.29 17.44
C SER A 19 -7.48 14.05 18.08
N ILE A 20 -8.00 13.60 19.24
CA ILE A 20 -7.52 12.38 19.88
C ILE A 20 -7.74 11.17 18.98
N CYS A 21 -8.94 11.00 18.42
CA CYS A 21 -9.24 9.90 17.50
C CYS A 21 -8.31 9.92 16.29
N THR A 22 -8.04 11.09 15.72
CA THR A 22 -7.12 11.25 14.56
C THR A 22 -5.69 10.82 14.94
N VAL A 23 -5.17 11.28 16.08
CA VAL A 23 -3.83 10.91 16.54
C VAL A 23 -3.73 9.41 16.80
N LEU A 24 -4.73 8.82 17.45
CA LEU A 24 -4.79 7.38 17.68
C LEU A 24 -4.84 6.61 16.35
N PHE A 25 -5.67 7.04 15.43
CA PHE A 25 -5.77 6.40 14.10
C PHE A 25 -4.43 6.43 13.36
N LEU A 26 -3.77 7.59 13.29
CA LEU A 26 -2.45 7.72 12.65
C LEU A 26 -1.39 6.88 13.36
N GLY A 27 -1.38 6.88 14.69
CA GLY A 27 -0.46 6.06 15.49
C GLY A 27 -0.65 4.56 15.27
N LEU A 28 -1.90 4.09 15.24
CA LEU A 28 -2.22 2.68 14.98
C LEU A 28 -1.86 2.26 13.54
N ASN A 29 -2.08 3.13 12.55
CA ASN A 29 -1.65 2.84 11.18
C ASN A 29 -0.12 2.74 11.10
N LYS A 30 0.62 3.67 11.72
CA LYS A 30 2.09 3.59 11.74
C LYS A 30 2.61 2.35 12.48
N ALA A 31 2.00 2.00 13.60
CA ALA A 31 2.31 0.75 14.30
C ALA A 31 2.03 -0.48 13.41
N GLY A 32 0.95 -0.46 12.63
CA GLY A 32 0.62 -1.51 11.67
C GLY A 32 1.66 -1.64 10.56
N GLU A 33 2.16 -0.54 10.03
CA GLU A 33 3.25 -0.53 9.05
C GLU A 33 4.53 -1.16 9.63
N LEU A 34 4.87 -0.83 10.86
CA LEU A 34 6.03 -1.40 11.55
C LEU A 34 5.87 -2.90 11.85
N ALA A 35 4.65 -3.34 12.12
CA ALA A 35 4.34 -4.72 12.48
C ALA A 35 4.29 -5.67 11.27
N ARG A 36 3.98 -5.17 10.06
CA ARG A 36 3.84 -6.00 8.87
C ARG A 36 5.16 -6.68 8.48
N PRO A 37 5.12 -7.86 7.87
CA PRO A 37 6.31 -8.44 7.25
C PRO A 37 6.89 -7.48 6.19
N GLN A 38 8.21 -7.43 6.11
CA GLN A 38 8.93 -6.68 5.09
C GLN A 38 9.68 -7.67 4.20
N ASP A 39 9.30 -7.72 2.95
CA ASP A 39 9.99 -8.42 1.87
C ASP A 39 9.80 -7.62 0.58
N PHE A 40 10.54 -7.97 -0.45
CA PHE A 40 10.51 -7.26 -1.74
C PHE A 40 9.09 -7.07 -2.28
N ASP A 41 8.27 -8.10 -2.23
CA ASP A 41 6.90 -8.04 -2.78
C ASP A 41 5.96 -7.20 -1.89
N SER A 42 6.20 -7.14 -0.57
CA SER A 42 5.35 -6.40 0.37
C SER A 42 5.67 -4.91 0.46
N ASP A 43 6.85 -4.49 -0.01
CA ASP A 43 7.31 -3.10 0.09
C ASP A 43 6.97 -2.24 -1.14
N VAL A 44 6.32 -2.81 -2.15
CA VAL A 44 5.93 -2.12 -3.38
C VAL A 44 5.23 -0.78 -3.10
N TRP A 45 4.20 -0.79 -2.24
CA TRP A 45 3.47 0.42 -1.92
C TRP A 45 4.23 1.38 -1.01
N THR A 46 5.06 0.86 -0.11
CA THR A 46 5.90 1.71 0.74
C THR A 46 6.86 2.51 -0.10
N ASN A 47 7.53 1.86 -1.04
CA ASN A 47 8.43 2.50 -1.98
C ASN A 47 7.68 3.48 -2.89
N TYR A 48 6.49 3.10 -3.38
CA TYR A 48 5.68 3.99 -4.21
C TYR A 48 5.27 5.28 -3.49
N TYR A 49 4.82 5.19 -2.25
CA TYR A 49 4.42 6.36 -1.46
C TYR A 49 5.60 7.16 -0.89
N ALA A 50 6.82 6.66 -0.99
CA ALA A 50 8.02 7.37 -0.61
C ALA A 50 8.52 8.31 -1.72
N GLU A 51 8.12 8.07 -2.97
CA GLU A 51 8.42 8.98 -4.07
C GLU A 51 7.67 10.32 -3.89
N GLU A 52 8.31 11.40 -4.31
CA GLU A 52 7.68 12.72 -4.30
C GLU A 52 6.46 12.74 -5.23
N ASP A 53 5.44 13.50 -4.85
CA ASP A 53 4.23 13.62 -5.65
C ASP A 53 4.55 14.13 -7.06
N ASN A 54 3.96 13.51 -8.09
CA ASN A 54 4.10 13.87 -9.50
C ASN A 54 5.54 13.75 -10.07
N THR A 55 6.34 12.83 -9.54
CA THR A 55 7.68 12.52 -10.09
C THR A 55 7.69 11.27 -10.95
N ILE A 56 6.70 10.39 -10.80
CA ILE A 56 6.52 9.18 -11.62
C ILE A 56 5.51 9.50 -12.72
N ASN A 57 5.86 9.27 -13.97
CA ASN A 57 4.95 9.44 -15.10
C ASN A 57 4.42 8.11 -15.69
N THR A 58 5.05 6.99 -15.35
CA THR A 58 4.70 5.68 -15.89
C THR A 58 4.62 4.63 -14.80
N VAL A 59 3.50 3.92 -14.71
CA VAL A 59 3.34 2.78 -13.79
C VAL A 59 3.16 1.48 -14.57
N LEU A 60 3.95 0.48 -14.18
CA LEU A 60 3.84 -0.86 -14.72
C LEU A 60 3.13 -1.76 -13.72
N ILE A 61 2.09 -2.44 -14.14
CA ILE A 61 1.28 -3.32 -13.30
C ILE A 61 1.36 -4.74 -13.83
N GLY A 62 1.88 -5.65 -13.01
CA GLY A 62 2.05 -7.02 -13.47
C GLY A 62 2.61 -7.97 -12.44
N SER A 63 2.98 -9.15 -12.93
CA SER A 63 3.55 -10.21 -12.11
C SER A 63 5.08 -10.23 -12.17
N SER A 64 5.68 -11.32 -11.69
CA SER A 64 7.14 -11.53 -11.73
C SER A 64 7.78 -11.37 -13.11
N SER A 65 7.04 -11.50 -14.18
CA SER A 65 7.56 -11.24 -15.52
C SER A 65 7.87 -9.74 -15.70
N MET A 66 7.02 -8.86 -15.19
CA MET A 66 7.23 -7.43 -15.34
C MET A 66 8.51 -6.97 -14.64
N TYR A 67 8.71 -7.29 -13.37
CA TYR A 67 9.91 -6.86 -12.65
C TYR A 67 11.21 -7.59 -13.02
N ARG A 68 11.12 -8.65 -13.84
CA ARG A 68 12.31 -9.33 -14.39
C ARG A 68 12.76 -8.76 -15.74
N TYR A 69 11.89 -8.09 -16.46
CA TYR A 69 12.16 -7.65 -17.83
C TYR A 69 12.15 -6.12 -17.98
N TRP A 70 11.62 -5.39 -17.01
CA TRP A 70 11.65 -3.94 -17.06
C TRP A 70 12.76 -3.40 -16.14
N ILE A 71 13.57 -2.50 -16.70
CA ILE A 71 14.67 -1.82 -15.99
C ILE A 71 14.34 -0.32 -15.98
N PRO A 72 13.84 0.23 -14.85
CA PRO A 72 13.42 1.65 -14.78
C PRO A 72 14.52 2.62 -15.15
N THR A 73 15.75 2.40 -14.70
CA THR A 73 16.90 3.26 -15.00
C THR A 73 17.22 3.31 -16.49
N GLN A 74 17.16 2.18 -17.18
CA GLN A 74 17.37 2.12 -18.61
C GLN A 74 16.23 2.84 -19.36
N ALA A 75 14.99 2.67 -18.94
CA ALA A 75 13.84 3.36 -19.54
C ALA A 75 13.97 4.89 -19.39
N TYR A 76 14.48 5.34 -18.26
CA TYR A 76 14.76 6.75 -18.03
C TYR A 76 15.89 7.28 -18.91
N GLU A 77 17.03 6.58 -18.97
CA GLU A 77 18.19 6.98 -19.79
C GLU A 77 17.89 7.03 -21.29
N GLU A 78 17.12 6.05 -21.80
CA GLU A 78 16.86 5.94 -23.22
C GLU A 78 15.67 6.78 -23.70
N GLN A 79 14.65 6.95 -22.86
CA GLN A 79 13.34 7.49 -23.28
C GLN A 79 12.79 8.57 -22.34
N GLY A 80 13.40 8.82 -21.20
CA GLY A 80 12.94 9.80 -20.21
C GLY A 80 11.75 9.36 -19.37
N TYR A 81 11.39 8.06 -19.39
CA TYR A 81 10.29 7.55 -18.55
C TYR A 81 10.74 7.41 -17.09
N THR A 82 10.12 8.20 -16.21
CA THR A 82 10.21 7.97 -14.77
C THR A 82 9.18 6.90 -14.41
N SER A 83 9.64 5.66 -14.24
CA SER A 83 8.73 4.54 -14.13
C SER A 83 8.88 3.77 -12.83
N MET A 84 7.75 3.31 -12.29
CA MET A 84 7.72 2.42 -11.14
C MET A 84 6.84 1.21 -11.39
N LEU A 85 7.18 0.11 -10.75
CA LEU A 85 6.50 -1.16 -10.90
C LEU A 85 5.64 -1.45 -9.68
N ILE A 86 4.34 -1.66 -9.91
CA ILE A 86 3.38 -2.13 -8.91
C ILE A 86 3.01 -3.58 -9.26
N GLY A 87 3.71 -4.50 -8.64
CA GLY A 87 3.55 -5.91 -8.97
C GLY A 87 4.04 -6.86 -7.90
N THR A 88 3.42 -8.02 -7.81
CA THR A 88 3.81 -9.11 -6.92
C THR A 88 3.92 -10.43 -7.69
N ALA A 89 4.58 -11.43 -7.08
CA ALA A 89 4.66 -12.75 -7.67
C ALA A 89 3.26 -13.29 -7.98
N ALA A 90 3.04 -13.64 -9.25
CA ALA A 90 1.78 -14.22 -9.70
C ALA A 90 0.52 -13.35 -9.50
N GLN A 91 0.67 -12.05 -9.59
CA GLN A 91 -0.42 -11.07 -9.44
C GLN A 91 -1.62 -11.37 -10.33
N ASP A 92 -2.79 -11.19 -9.77
CA ASP A 92 -4.06 -11.29 -10.50
C ASP A 92 -4.31 -9.99 -11.27
N ILE A 93 -4.44 -10.10 -12.58
CA ILE A 93 -4.69 -8.92 -13.44
C ILE A 93 -6.00 -8.20 -13.12
N ARG A 94 -6.98 -8.89 -12.53
CA ARG A 94 -8.26 -8.28 -12.12
C ARG A 94 -8.07 -7.20 -11.04
N LEU A 95 -6.91 -7.18 -10.36
CA LEU A 95 -6.56 -6.14 -9.41
C LEU A 95 -6.07 -4.86 -10.10
N ALA A 96 -5.64 -4.94 -11.35
CA ALA A 96 -5.04 -3.80 -12.07
C ALA A 96 -5.86 -2.51 -12.00
N PRO A 97 -7.18 -2.48 -12.20
CA PRO A 97 -7.96 -1.24 -12.10
C PRO A 97 -7.84 -0.55 -10.73
N TYR A 98 -7.81 -1.33 -9.65
CA TYR A 98 -7.66 -0.81 -8.28
C TYR A 98 -6.25 -0.28 -8.02
N LEU A 99 -5.24 -0.97 -8.55
CA LEU A 99 -3.85 -0.56 -8.42
C LEU A 99 -3.59 0.73 -9.21
N MET A 100 -4.20 0.86 -10.39
CA MET A 100 -4.16 2.08 -11.20
C MET A 100 -4.82 3.25 -10.47
N GLU A 101 -6.01 3.04 -9.93
CA GLU A 101 -6.73 4.07 -9.17
C GLU A 101 -5.96 4.51 -7.92
N GLU A 102 -5.36 3.56 -7.19
CA GLU A 102 -4.55 3.89 -6.01
C GLU A 102 -3.29 4.67 -6.39
N ALA A 103 -2.60 4.25 -7.45
CA ALA A 103 -1.40 4.92 -7.94
C ALA A 103 -1.68 6.37 -8.38
N ALA A 104 -2.78 6.60 -9.08
CA ALA A 104 -3.16 7.94 -9.56
C ALA A 104 -3.53 8.94 -8.45
N LYS A 105 -3.52 8.54 -7.16
CA LYS A 105 -3.81 9.45 -6.05
C LYS A 105 -2.65 10.38 -5.69
N THR A 106 -1.42 9.96 -5.98
CA THR A 106 -0.20 10.70 -5.60
C THR A 106 0.66 11.09 -6.80
N GLN A 107 0.41 10.50 -7.97
CA GLN A 107 1.19 10.74 -9.17
C GLN A 107 0.31 11.16 -10.34
N ASP A 108 0.73 12.14 -11.12
CA ASP A 108 0.09 12.54 -12.38
C ASP A 108 0.66 11.67 -13.51
N LEU A 109 -0.04 10.57 -13.78
CA LEU A 109 0.46 9.47 -14.60
C LEU A 109 0.05 9.62 -16.06
N ASP A 110 1.03 9.63 -16.97
CA ASP A 110 0.82 9.66 -18.41
C ASP A 110 0.51 8.26 -18.98
N LEU A 111 1.09 7.21 -18.37
CA LEU A 111 1.04 5.86 -18.94
C LEU A 111 0.89 4.78 -17.89
N PHE A 112 -0.03 3.86 -18.13
CA PHE A 112 -0.09 2.56 -17.46
C PHE A 112 0.26 1.43 -18.42
N VAL A 113 1.21 0.59 -18.03
CA VAL A 113 1.58 -0.63 -18.76
C VAL A 113 1.09 -1.83 -17.95
N VAL A 114 0.13 -2.58 -18.47
CA VAL A 114 -0.46 -3.73 -17.78
C VAL A 114 -0.02 -5.04 -18.43
N GLU A 115 0.57 -5.94 -17.63
CA GLU A 115 0.96 -7.26 -18.08
C GLU A 115 -0.25 -8.18 -18.29
N VAL A 116 -0.47 -8.59 -19.51
CA VAL A 116 -1.58 -9.51 -19.87
C VAL A 116 -1.18 -11.00 -19.89
N ARG A 117 0.10 -11.31 -19.68
CA ARG A 117 0.61 -12.70 -19.72
C ARG A 117 -0.11 -13.64 -18.76
N SER A 118 -0.51 -13.13 -17.60
CA SER A 118 -1.24 -13.91 -16.59
C SER A 118 -2.58 -14.45 -17.12
N ILE A 119 -3.24 -13.73 -18.03
CA ILE A 119 -4.48 -14.20 -18.70
C ILE A 119 -4.17 -15.39 -19.60
N ILE A 120 -3.07 -15.32 -20.34
CA ILE A 120 -2.73 -16.32 -21.37
C ILE A 120 -2.20 -17.61 -20.74
N ILE A 121 -1.33 -17.50 -19.72
CA ILE A 121 -0.58 -18.65 -19.20
C ILE A 121 -1.31 -19.35 -18.05
N ARG A 122 -1.99 -18.59 -17.18
CA ARG A 122 -2.58 -19.14 -15.94
C ARG A 122 -4.00 -19.65 -16.11
N GLY A 123 -4.65 -19.29 -17.19
CA GLY A 123 -6.03 -19.67 -17.42
C GLY A 123 -6.95 -19.15 -16.29
N ASP A 124 -7.79 -20.02 -15.79
CA ASP A 124 -8.82 -19.66 -14.82
C ASP A 124 -8.26 -19.50 -13.39
N VAL A 125 -8.07 -18.25 -12.97
CA VAL A 125 -7.59 -17.91 -11.61
C VAL A 125 -8.54 -18.36 -10.50
N THR A 126 -9.80 -18.69 -10.84
CA THR A 126 -10.78 -19.22 -9.87
C THR A 126 -10.38 -20.62 -9.36
N LYS A 127 -9.55 -21.34 -10.10
CA LYS A 127 -9.04 -22.66 -9.75
C LYS A 127 -7.84 -22.66 -8.80
N ILE A 128 -7.28 -21.48 -8.52
CA ILE A 128 -6.20 -21.35 -7.53
C ILE A 128 -6.79 -21.58 -6.14
N LYS A 129 -6.12 -22.40 -5.32
CA LYS A 129 -6.54 -22.62 -3.92
C LYS A 129 -6.60 -21.31 -3.17
N ASP A 130 -7.62 -21.12 -2.34
CA ASP A 130 -7.88 -19.86 -1.64
C ASP A 130 -6.71 -19.42 -0.77
N GLU A 131 -6.03 -20.34 -0.11
CA GLU A 131 -4.82 -20.05 0.69
C GLU A 131 -3.74 -19.35 -0.14
N HIS A 132 -3.38 -19.89 -1.31
CA HIS A 132 -2.37 -19.28 -2.18
C HIS A 132 -2.83 -17.99 -2.82
N TYR A 133 -4.14 -17.89 -3.11
CA TYR A 133 -4.72 -16.67 -3.66
C TYR A 133 -4.72 -15.56 -2.62
N ASN A 134 -5.19 -15.86 -1.42
CA ASN A 134 -5.27 -14.90 -0.32
C ASN A 134 -3.89 -14.40 0.10
N TYR A 135 -2.89 -15.28 0.21
CA TYR A 135 -1.52 -14.86 0.48
C TYR A 135 -1.03 -13.77 -0.49
N ARG A 136 -1.28 -13.93 -1.79
CA ARG A 136 -0.90 -12.92 -2.80
C ARG A 136 -1.65 -11.60 -2.62
N MET A 137 -2.92 -11.68 -2.28
CA MET A 137 -3.73 -10.51 -1.95
C MET A 137 -3.17 -9.79 -0.71
N GLU A 138 -2.79 -10.53 0.31
CA GLU A 138 -2.18 -9.99 1.52
C GLU A 138 -0.87 -9.27 1.23
N VAL A 139 0.01 -9.89 0.46
CA VAL A 139 1.27 -9.27 0.05
C VAL A 139 1.02 -7.98 -0.74
N MET A 140 0.15 -8.01 -1.75
CA MET A 140 -0.15 -6.83 -2.58
C MET A 140 -0.76 -5.69 -1.78
N THR A 141 -1.61 -6.00 -0.79
CA THR A 141 -2.33 -4.96 -0.03
C THR A 141 -1.62 -4.52 1.25
N SER A 142 -0.57 -5.23 1.68
CA SER A 142 0.06 -5.02 2.99
C SER A 142 0.60 -3.59 3.17
N GLY A 143 1.23 -3.02 2.15
CA GLY A 143 1.75 -1.66 2.15
C GLY A 143 0.76 -0.59 1.69
N MET A 144 -0.42 -0.97 1.16
CA MET A 144 -1.43 0.02 0.74
C MET A 144 -1.98 0.80 1.93
N ARG A 145 -2.10 2.12 1.77
CA ARG A 145 -2.79 2.97 2.74
C ARG A 145 -4.28 2.59 2.82
N PRO A 146 -4.92 2.70 4.01
CA PRO A 146 -6.37 2.53 4.12
C PRO A 146 -7.10 3.50 3.19
N SER A 147 -7.88 2.96 2.24
CA SER A 147 -8.60 3.74 1.23
C SER A 147 -9.87 3.00 0.78
N SER A 148 -10.80 3.71 0.13
CA SER A 148 -11.97 3.09 -0.51
C SER A 148 -11.58 2.05 -1.55
N THR A 149 -10.56 2.36 -2.35
CA THR A 149 -10.00 1.48 -3.38
C THR A 149 -9.49 0.16 -2.79
N LYS A 150 -8.69 0.25 -1.71
CA LYS A 150 -8.23 -0.94 -0.97
C LYS A 150 -9.41 -1.75 -0.41
N PHE A 151 -10.38 -1.07 0.20
CA PHE A 151 -11.57 -1.72 0.76
C PHE A 151 -12.35 -2.48 -0.30
N GLU A 152 -12.70 -1.85 -1.41
CA GLU A 152 -13.45 -2.48 -2.51
C GLU A 152 -12.69 -3.66 -3.10
N MET A 153 -11.39 -3.53 -3.31
CA MET A 153 -10.54 -4.61 -3.80
C MET A 153 -10.53 -5.82 -2.86
N ILE A 154 -10.37 -5.60 -1.55
CA ILE A 154 -10.42 -6.65 -0.54
C ILE A 154 -11.80 -7.31 -0.51
N GLN A 155 -12.87 -6.52 -0.45
CA GLN A 155 -14.24 -7.05 -0.39
C GLN A 155 -14.57 -7.93 -1.59
N LYS A 156 -14.09 -7.55 -2.76
CA LYS A 156 -14.42 -8.24 -4.01
C LYS A 156 -13.56 -9.48 -4.28
N TYR A 157 -12.29 -9.44 -3.91
CA TYR A 157 -11.34 -10.45 -4.34
C TYR A 157 -10.72 -11.28 -3.22
N TYR A 158 -10.66 -10.79 -1.98
CA TYR A 158 -10.11 -11.57 -0.88
C TYR A 158 -11.09 -12.65 -0.46
N ARG A 159 -10.65 -13.93 -0.52
CA ARG A 159 -11.50 -15.11 -0.34
C ARG A 159 -11.46 -15.59 1.10
N ALA A 160 -11.93 -14.77 2.02
CA ALA A 160 -11.95 -15.05 3.44
C ALA A 160 -13.24 -14.50 4.08
N ASP A 161 -13.42 -14.78 5.37
CA ASP A 161 -14.52 -14.24 6.15
C ASP A 161 -14.38 -12.71 6.38
N GLU A 162 -15.47 -12.09 6.81
CA GLU A 162 -15.52 -10.63 7.01
C GLU A 162 -14.53 -10.14 8.07
N LYS A 163 -14.20 -10.97 9.08
CA LYS A 163 -13.20 -10.63 10.10
C LYS A 163 -11.81 -10.52 9.45
N SER A 164 -11.41 -11.52 8.68
CA SER A 164 -10.13 -11.55 7.98
C SER A 164 -10.00 -10.41 6.95
N LYS A 165 -11.09 -10.06 6.27
CA LYS A 165 -11.14 -8.89 5.39
C LYS A 165 -10.90 -7.60 6.14
N PHE A 166 -11.53 -7.43 7.31
CA PHE A 166 -11.36 -6.27 8.16
C PHE A 166 -9.93 -6.16 8.72
N GLU A 167 -9.35 -7.29 9.16
CA GLU A 167 -7.96 -7.35 9.62
C GLU A 167 -6.97 -6.96 8.51
N LEU A 168 -7.22 -7.39 7.27
CA LEU A 168 -6.38 -7.03 6.12
C LEU A 168 -6.47 -5.53 5.78
N MET A 169 -7.60 -4.89 6.06
CA MET A 169 -7.77 -3.46 5.87
C MET A 169 -6.87 -2.64 6.81
N PHE A 170 -6.63 -3.15 8.02
CA PHE A 170 -5.85 -2.49 9.07
C PHE A 170 -4.69 -3.38 9.52
N PRO A 171 -3.47 -3.20 8.99
CA PRO A 171 -2.31 -4.07 9.27
C PRO A 171 -2.05 -4.30 10.77
N ILE A 172 -2.34 -3.30 11.63
CA ILE A 172 -2.16 -3.46 13.08
C ILE A 172 -3.00 -4.60 13.65
N LEU A 173 -4.21 -4.81 13.14
CA LEU A 173 -5.09 -5.88 13.62
C LEU A 173 -4.56 -7.26 13.24
N LYS A 174 -3.93 -7.36 12.07
CA LYS A 174 -3.40 -8.62 11.54
C LYS A 174 -2.01 -8.96 12.11
N TYR A 175 -1.16 -7.96 12.31
CA TYR A 175 0.27 -8.16 12.56
C TYR A 175 0.73 -7.65 13.93
N HIS A 176 -0.20 -7.27 14.84
CA HIS A 176 0.17 -6.72 16.16
C HIS A 176 1.10 -7.62 17.00
N ASP A 177 0.97 -8.94 16.87
CA ASP A 177 1.82 -9.90 17.59
C ASP A 177 3.30 -9.77 17.20
N ASN A 178 3.58 -9.35 15.96
CA ASN A 178 4.96 -9.14 15.51
C ASN A 178 5.66 -8.04 16.31
N LEU A 179 4.94 -7.01 16.75
CA LEU A 179 5.51 -5.94 17.58
C LEU A 179 6.05 -6.44 18.91
N LEU A 180 5.49 -7.54 19.42
CA LEU A 180 5.90 -8.17 20.68
C LEU A 180 7.11 -9.10 20.50
N THR A 181 7.35 -9.56 19.28
CA THR A 181 8.40 -10.54 18.95
C THR A 181 9.64 -9.91 18.34
N PHE A 182 9.54 -8.66 17.85
CA PHE A 182 10.68 -7.97 17.24
C PHE A 182 11.72 -7.57 18.29
N ASP A 183 12.99 -7.78 17.96
CA ASP A 183 14.08 -7.16 18.69
C ASP A 183 13.97 -5.62 18.59
N ARG A 184 14.40 -4.95 19.65
CA ARG A 184 14.44 -3.48 19.72
C ARG A 184 15.20 -2.88 18.53
N GLN A 185 16.29 -3.51 18.10
CA GLN A 185 17.09 -3.01 16.98
C GLN A 185 16.30 -3.06 15.66
N VAL A 186 15.57 -4.15 15.41
CA VAL A 186 14.69 -4.28 14.22
C VAL A 186 13.66 -3.16 14.18
N LEU A 187 13.06 -2.80 15.31
CA LEU A 187 12.09 -1.69 15.37
C LEU A 187 12.75 -0.34 15.09
N ILE A 188 13.96 -0.10 15.63
CA ILE A 188 14.72 1.13 15.38
C ILE A 188 15.08 1.24 13.89
N ASP A 189 15.57 0.15 13.29
CA ASP A 189 15.95 0.13 11.88
C ASP A 189 14.74 0.40 10.98
N ARG A 190 13.58 -0.18 11.28
CA ARG A 190 12.32 0.10 10.56
C ARG A 190 11.82 1.54 10.71
N LEU A 191 12.03 2.16 11.86
CA LEU A 191 11.69 3.57 12.07
C LEU A 191 12.62 4.50 11.27
N ASN A 192 13.87 4.10 11.09
CA ASN A 192 14.88 4.89 10.40
C ASN A 192 14.86 4.70 8.87
N GLN A 193 14.40 3.56 8.36
CA GLN A 193 14.33 3.28 6.92
C GLN A 193 13.55 4.35 6.12
N GLY A 194 12.57 5.01 6.72
CA GLY A 194 11.85 6.13 6.09
C GLY A 194 12.60 7.47 6.10
N THR A 195 13.80 7.56 6.68
CA THR A 195 14.56 8.81 6.81
C THR A 195 15.88 8.83 6.06
N ASP A 196 16.43 7.67 5.69
CA ASP A 196 17.81 7.57 5.16
C ASP A 196 17.90 7.22 3.66
N GLU A 197 16.85 6.72 3.02
CA GLU A 197 16.90 6.31 1.61
C GLU A 197 16.99 7.48 0.61
N PHE A 198 16.83 8.72 1.05
CA PHE A 198 16.82 9.90 0.17
C PHE A 198 18.04 10.83 0.36
N LYS A 199 19.15 10.35 0.93
CA LYS A 199 20.37 11.16 1.14
C LYS A 199 21.54 10.84 0.21
N THR A 200 21.30 10.17 -0.91
CA THR A 200 22.37 9.92 -1.90
C THR A 200 22.07 10.59 -3.22
#